data_4d80a00544e71837586b4367fb709dc3
#
_entry.id   4d80a00544e71837586b4367fb709dc3
#
_cell.length_a   1.000
_cell.length_b   1.000
_cell.length_c   1.000
_cell.angle_alpha   90.00
_cell.angle_beta   90.00
_cell.angle_gamma   90.00
#
_symmetry.space_group_name_H-M   'P 1'
#
loop_
_entity.id
_entity.type
_entity.pdbx_description
1 polymer ?
#
loop_
_entity_poly.entity_id
_entity_poly.type
_entity_poly.pdbx_seq_one_letter_code
_entity_poly.pdbx_strand_id
1 'polypeptide(L)'
;AGFTMTYGTSMHALKQRAQLQAGETLLVLGAGGGVGLAAVEIAKQMNATVIAAASSAEKLNAAKDAGADHLINYSQQDLRSALKDIVGKRGVDVVYDPVGGDMFEAALRSTAWGGRVLVVGFASGDIPKVPVNLALLKGCSIVGVFWGAFRLNYTEEDNENFKELFAWYDQGKLKPFTSKTYTLNDAPLALNDLKNRQAIGKLIIQISS
;
A
#
# COMPACT_ATOMS: atom_id res chain seq x y z
N ALA A 1 3.94 -4.29 -18.21
CA ALA A 1 2.87 -3.35 -17.95
C ALA A 1 2.63 -3.22 -16.46
N GLY A 2 2.03 -2.68 -15.69
CA GLY A 2 1.69 -2.77 -14.26
C GLY A 2 2.77 -2.41 -13.24
N PHE A 3 4.01 -2.15 -13.64
CA PHE A 3 5.13 -1.89 -12.74
C PHE A 3 5.24 -0.40 -12.38
N THR A 4 5.42 0.47 -13.36
CA THR A 4 5.86 1.86 -13.17
C THR A 4 5.00 2.64 -12.18
N MET A 5 3.67 2.70 -12.38
CA MET A 5 2.81 3.50 -11.52
C MET A 5 2.74 2.96 -10.09
N THR A 6 2.59 1.65 -9.91
CA THR A 6 2.41 1.05 -8.59
C THR A 6 3.70 1.06 -7.77
N TYR A 7 4.81 0.67 -8.37
CA TYR A 7 6.11 0.65 -7.67
C TYR A 7 6.68 2.06 -7.49
N GLY A 8 6.55 2.95 -8.49
CA GLY A 8 6.98 4.35 -8.35
C GLY A 8 6.23 5.06 -7.23
N THR A 9 4.89 4.91 -7.16
CA THR A 9 4.09 5.48 -6.08
C THR A 9 4.52 4.93 -4.71
N SER A 10 4.65 3.60 -4.59
CA SER A 10 4.98 2.96 -3.32
C SER A 10 6.42 3.22 -2.89
N MET A 11 7.37 3.29 -3.82
CA MET A 11 8.75 3.67 -3.53
C MET A 11 8.84 5.10 -3.01
N HIS A 12 8.21 6.06 -3.71
CA HIS A 12 8.14 7.44 -3.25
C HIS A 12 7.48 7.56 -1.86
N ALA A 13 6.38 6.85 -1.65
CA ALA A 13 5.67 6.83 -0.38
C ALA A 13 6.55 6.37 0.78
N LEU A 14 7.24 5.24 0.60
CA LEU A 14 8.01 4.62 1.68
C LEU A 14 9.39 5.27 1.86
N LYS A 15 10.10 5.58 0.77
CA LYS A 15 11.46 6.13 0.82
C LYS A 15 11.47 7.63 1.15
N GLN A 16 10.80 8.47 0.34
CA GLN A 16 10.87 9.92 0.53
C GLN A 16 9.85 10.43 1.55
N ARG A 17 8.60 9.93 1.51
CA ARG A 17 7.54 10.50 2.35
C ARG A 17 7.54 9.93 3.76
N ALA A 18 7.60 8.62 3.91
CA ALA A 18 7.68 7.98 5.21
C ALA A 18 9.09 7.97 5.80
N GLN A 19 10.14 7.95 4.96
CA GLN A 19 11.51 7.66 5.38
C GLN A 19 11.56 6.38 6.21
N LEU A 20 10.95 5.31 5.68
CA LEU A 20 10.80 4.03 6.37
C LEU A 20 12.18 3.46 6.74
N GLN A 21 12.33 3.12 8.01
CA GLN A 21 13.58 2.59 8.56
C GLN A 21 13.49 1.07 8.76
N ALA A 22 14.64 0.40 8.68
CA ALA A 22 14.73 -1.01 9.02
C ALA A 22 14.24 -1.27 10.44
N GLY A 23 13.43 -2.32 10.61
CA GLY A 23 12.83 -2.70 11.89
C GLY A 23 11.56 -1.94 12.27
N GLU A 24 11.14 -0.92 11.50
CA GLU A 24 9.83 -0.30 11.69
C GLU A 24 8.69 -1.23 11.25
N THR A 25 7.52 -1.01 11.82
CA THR A 25 6.28 -1.75 11.48
C THR A 25 5.42 -0.90 10.54
N LEU A 26 5.18 -1.42 9.35
CA LEU A 26 4.32 -0.84 8.32
C LEU A 26 2.96 -1.55 8.28
N LEU A 27 1.87 -0.82 8.46
CA LEU A 27 0.52 -1.26 8.11
C LEU A 27 0.20 -0.88 6.67
N VAL A 28 -0.17 -1.84 5.84
CA VAL A 28 -0.65 -1.60 4.47
C VAL A 28 -2.15 -1.87 4.41
N LEU A 29 -2.97 -0.83 4.24
CA LEU A 29 -4.39 -0.96 3.94
C LEU A 29 -4.58 -1.29 2.46
N GLY A 30 -5.63 -2.08 2.13
CA GLY A 30 -5.87 -2.51 0.75
C GLY A 30 -4.70 -3.29 0.14
N ALA A 31 -4.02 -4.10 0.96
CA ALA A 31 -2.77 -4.78 0.64
C ALA A 31 -2.87 -5.70 -0.60
N GLY A 32 -4.07 -6.19 -0.97
CA GLY A 32 -4.26 -7.01 -2.17
C GLY A 32 -4.37 -6.21 -3.48
N GLY A 33 -4.39 -4.87 -3.42
CA GLY A 33 -4.38 -4.02 -4.62
C GLY A 33 -2.99 -3.81 -5.20
N GLY A 34 -2.91 -3.26 -6.42
CA GLY A 34 -1.61 -3.12 -7.12
C GLY A 34 -0.59 -2.27 -6.36
N VAL A 35 -0.99 -1.13 -5.79
CA VAL A 35 -0.07 -0.30 -4.98
C VAL A 35 0.19 -0.92 -3.60
N GLY A 36 -0.78 -1.65 -3.04
CA GLY A 36 -0.63 -2.34 -1.76
C GLY A 36 0.40 -3.47 -1.83
N LEU A 37 0.31 -4.35 -2.84
CA LEU A 37 1.29 -5.42 -3.05
C LEU A 37 2.69 -4.85 -3.31
N ALA A 38 2.81 -3.81 -4.14
CA ALA A 38 4.08 -3.13 -4.36
C ALA A 38 4.66 -2.55 -3.06
N ALA A 39 3.82 -1.96 -2.19
CA ALA A 39 4.26 -1.44 -0.89
C ALA A 39 4.75 -2.56 0.04
N VAL A 40 4.07 -3.72 0.06
CA VAL A 40 4.52 -4.90 0.82
C VAL A 40 5.91 -5.33 0.36
N GLU A 41 6.10 -5.58 -0.93
CA GLU A 41 7.38 -6.04 -1.47
C GLU A 41 8.52 -5.04 -1.22
N ILE A 42 8.30 -3.75 -1.48
CA ILE A 42 9.30 -2.70 -1.25
C ILE A 42 9.67 -2.60 0.23
N ALA A 43 8.68 -2.61 1.13
CA ALA A 43 8.93 -2.55 2.57
C ALA A 43 9.76 -3.74 3.07
N LYS A 44 9.58 -4.93 2.48
CA LYS A 44 10.42 -6.10 2.80
C LYS A 44 11.86 -5.90 2.33
N GLN A 45 12.10 -5.21 1.20
CA GLN A 45 13.46 -4.86 0.78
C GLN A 45 14.10 -3.80 1.70
N MET A 46 13.27 -2.98 2.36
CA MET A 46 13.71 -2.00 3.38
C MET A 46 13.82 -2.62 4.78
N ASN A 47 13.68 -3.94 4.94
CA ASN A 47 13.75 -4.68 6.21
C ASN A 47 12.70 -4.23 7.26
N ALA A 48 11.52 -3.83 6.82
CA ALA A 48 10.40 -3.53 7.71
C ALA A 48 9.59 -4.79 8.05
N THR A 49 8.88 -4.74 9.20
CA THR A 49 7.83 -5.69 9.52
C THR A 49 6.53 -5.21 8.87
N VAL A 50 5.88 -6.05 8.08
CA VAL A 50 4.70 -5.67 7.29
C VAL A 50 3.44 -6.34 7.80
N ILE A 51 2.44 -5.53 8.15
CA ILE A 51 1.07 -5.96 8.46
C ILE A 51 0.21 -5.64 7.25
N ALA A 52 -0.28 -6.66 6.56
CA ALA A 52 -1.16 -6.51 5.42
C ALA A 52 -2.63 -6.60 5.85
N ALA A 53 -3.43 -5.58 5.51
CA ALA A 53 -4.86 -5.56 5.77
C ALA A 53 -5.65 -5.55 4.45
N ALA A 54 -6.56 -6.51 4.29
CA ALA A 54 -7.40 -6.65 3.09
C ALA A 54 -8.79 -7.20 3.43
N SER A 55 -9.71 -7.20 2.44
CA SER A 55 -11.11 -7.56 2.60
C SER A 55 -11.43 -9.05 2.34
N SER A 56 -10.48 -9.84 1.84
CA SER A 56 -10.71 -11.26 1.57
C SER A 56 -9.45 -12.10 1.78
N ALA A 57 -9.65 -13.40 1.95
CA ALA A 57 -8.57 -14.37 2.14
C ALA A 57 -7.64 -14.42 0.91
N GLU A 58 -8.18 -14.35 -0.31
CA GLU A 58 -7.41 -14.39 -1.55
C GLU A 58 -6.45 -13.19 -1.65
N LYS A 59 -6.93 -11.98 -1.28
CA LYS A 59 -6.11 -10.77 -1.23
C LYS A 59 -5.02 -10.84 -0.19
N LEU A 60 -5.32 -11.44 0.96
CA LEU A 60 -4.36 -11.66 2.02
C LEU A 60 -3.31 -12.71 1.65
N ASN A 61 -3.70 -13.77 0.94
CA ASN A 61 -2.76 -14.76 0.43
C ASN A 61 -1.77 -14.12 -0.56
N ALA A 62 -2.26 -13.29 -1.48
CA ALA A 62 -1.37 -12.55 -2.38
C ALA A 62 -0.40 -11.62 -1.62
N ALA A 63 -0.86 -10.94 -0.57
CA ALA A 63 0.01 -10.11 0.28
C ALA A 63 1.01 -10.94 1.09
N LYS A 64 0.63 -12.14 1.55
CA LYS A 64 1.53 -13.10 2.20
C LYS A 64 2.64 -13.56 1.25
N ASP A 65 2.27 -13.92 0.02
CA ASP A 65 3.22 -14.35 -1.01
C ASP A 65 4.18 -13.20 -1.41
N ALA A 66 3.71 -11.94 -1.31
CA ALA A 66 4.52 -10.74 -1.46
C ALA A 66 5.44 -10.46 -0.26
N GLY A 67 5.33 -11.23 0.84
CA GLY A 67 6.22 -11.19 1.99
C GLY A 67 5.65 -10.54 3.26
N ALA A 68 4.33 -10.28 3.35
CA ALA A 68 3.72 -9.74 4.57
C ALA A 68 3.90 -10.70 5.76
N ASP A 69 4.29 -10.15 6.92
CA ASP A 69 4.55 -10.90 8.14
C ASP A 69 3.26 -11.20 8.92
N HIS A 70 2.29 -10.28 8.90
CA HIS A 70 1.00 -10.41 9.57
C HIS A 70 -0.13 -10.06 8.61
N LEU A 71 -1.30 -10.69 8.81
CA LEU A 71 -2.46 -10.56 7.95
C LEU A 71 -3.69 -10.19 8.76
N ILE A 72 -4.46 -9.18 8.32
CA ILE A 72 -5.71 -8.76 8.95
C ILE A 72 -6.82 -8.77 7.90
N ASN A 73 -7.87 -9.58 8.11
CA ASN A 73 -9.09 -9.51 7.33
C ASN A 73 -10.07 -8.54 7.99
N TYR A 74 -10.09 -7.28 7.53
CA TYR A 74 -10.95 -6.27 8.12
C TYR A 74 -12.44 -6.41 7.78
N SER A 75 -12.83 -7.38 6.95
CA SER A 75 -14.23 -7.76 6.75
C SER A 75 -14.74 -8.73 7.83
N GLN A 76 -13.83 -9.34 8.61
CA GLN A 76 -14.16 -10.36 9.61
C GLN A 76 -13.79 -9.94 11.04
N GLN A 77 -12.92 -8.95 11.20
CA GLN A 77 -12.42 -8.51 12.49
C GLN A 77 -12.23 -6.99 12.54
N ASP A 78 -12.33 -6.42 13.72
CA ASP A 78 -12.05 -5.01 13.95
C ASP A 78 -10.56 -4.71 13.77
N LEU A 79 -10.24 -3.74 12.91
CA LEU A 79 -8.85 -3.40 12.56
C LEU A 79 -8.04 -2.97 13.78
N ARG A 80 -8.61 -2.17 14.69
CA ARG A 80 -7.88 -1.67 15.87
C ARG A 80 -7.59 -2.78 16.86
N SER A 81 -8.54 -3.66 17.08
CA SER A 81 -8.36 -4.81 17.97
C SER A 81 -7.27 -5.73 17.44
N ALA A 82 -7.33 -6.09 16.15
CA ALA A 82 -6.33 -6.93 15.50
C ALA A 82 -4.93 -6.30 15.53
N LEU A 83 -4.82 -4.99 15.27
CA LEU A 83 -3.53 -4.28 15.39
C LEU A 83 -3.01 -4.28 16.81
N LYS A 84 -3.88 -4.08 17.81
CA LYS A 84 -3.48 -4.12 19.22
C LYS A 84 -2.93 -5.48 19.64
N ASP A 85 -3.49 -6.57 19.10
CA ASP A 85 -3.01 -7.93 19.37
C ASP A 85 -1.62 -8.19 18.76
N ILE A 86 -1.31 -7.58 17.60
CA ILE A 86 -0.03 -7.73 16.90
C ILE A 86 1.07 -6.83 17.50
N VAL A 87 0.78 -5.53 17.65
CA VAL A 87 1.81 -4.51 18.03
C VAL A 87 1.65 -3.96 19.45
N GLY A 88 0.65 -4.45 20.19
CA GLY A 88 0.39 -4.01 21.56
C GLY A 88 -0.01 -2.54 21.66
N LYS A 89 0.42 -1.91 22.77
CA LYS A 89 0.14 -0.48 23.05
C LYS A 89 1.02 0.48 22.23
N ARG A 90 2.13 0.00 21.65
CA ARG A 90 3.06 0.83 20.89
C ARG A 90 2.41 1.41 19.64
N GLY A 91 1.67 0.59 18.91
CA GLY A 91 1.10 0.93 17.62
C GLY A 91 2.09 0.71 16.46
N VAL A 92 1.65 1.04 15.24
CA VAL A 92 2.44 0.91 13.99
C VAL A 92 3.22 2.19 13.69
N ASP A 93 4.43 2.06 13.18
CA ASP A 93 5.29 3.20 12.89
C ASP A 93 4.86 3.94 11.62
N VAL A 94 4.39 3.20 10.61
CA VAL A 94 3.91 3.75 9.34
C VAL A 94 2.60 3.11 8.93
N VAL A 95 1.67 3.91 8.44
CA VAL A 95 0.45 3.46 7.77
C VAL A 95 0.53 3.85 6.30
N TYR A 96 0.36 2.91 5.39
CA TYR A 96 0.22 3.13 3.96
C TYR A 96 -1.26 2.99 3.59
N ASP A 97 -1.94 4.11 3.29
CA ASP A 97 -3.37 4.13 3.03
C ASP A 97 -3.74 4.58 1.60
N PRO A 98 -4.01 3.63 0.68
CA PRO A 98 -4.61 3.89 -0.62
C PRO A 98 -6.14 3.79 -0.61
N VAL A 99 -6.77 3.51 0.54
CA VAL A 99 -8.20 3.17 0.66
C VAL A 99 -9.04 4.35 1.09
N GLY A 100 -8.60 5.07 2.13
CA GLY A 100 -9.40 6.12 2.77
C GLY A 100 -10.63 5.58 3.51
N GLY A 101 -11.68 6.41 3.61
CA GLY A 101 -12.92 6.06 4.29
C GLY A 101 -12.75 5.76 5.78
N ASP A 102 -13.58 4.86 6.32
CA ASP A 102 -13.62 4.55 7.76
C ASP A 102 -12.34 3.89 8.28
N MET A 103 -11.57 3.22 7.41
CA MET A 103 -10.32 2.57 7.82
C MET A 103 -9.25 3.59 8.24
N PHE A 104 -9.28 4.80 7.70
CA PHE A 104 -8.28 5.82 7.97
C PHE A 104 -8.24 6.20 9.46
N GLU A 105 -9.37 6.49 10.08
CA GLU A 105 -9.41 6.88 11.51
C GLU A 105 -8.95 5.72 12.41
N ALA A 106 -9.37 4.49 12.11
CA ALA A 106 -8.95 3.30 12.85
C ALA A 106 -7.42 3.12 12.79
N ALA A 107 -6.82 3.30 11.61
CA ALA A 107 -5.38 3.22 11.40
C ALA A 107 -4.64 4.38 12.11
N LEU A 108 -5.13 5.63 11.99
CA LEU A 108 -4.57 6.80 12.68
C LEU A 108 -4.54 6.60 14.19
N ARG A 109 -5.62 6.06 14.78
CA ARG A 109 -5.69 5.74 16.21
C ARG A 109 -4.72 4.65 16.64
N SER A 110 -4.29 3.80 15.72
CA SER A 110 -3.36 2.69 15.93
C SER A 110 -1.91 3.04 15.62
N THR A 111 -1.64 4.28 15.18
CA THR A 111 -0.29 4.76 14.87
C THR A 111 0.51 5.00 16.17
N ALA A 112 1.79 4.68 16.14
CA ALA A 112 2.73 4.91 17.23
C ALA A 112 3.02 6.41 17.43
N TRP A 113 3.59 6.78 18.59
CA TRP A 113 4.15 8.10 18.80
C TRP A 113 5.31 8.36 17.80
N GLY A 114 5.31 9.49 17.13
CA GLY A 114 6.24 9.82 16.05
C GLY A 114 5.96 9.10 14.73
N GLY A 115 4.88 8.30 14.65
CA GLY A 115 4.52 7.58 13.44
C GLY A 115 3.96 8.46 12.32
N ARG A 116 3.79 7.87 11.13
CA ARG A 116 3.34 8.58 9.92
C ARG A 116 2.19 7.84 9.26
N VAL A 117 1.13 8.55 8.91
CA VAL A 117 0.01 8.04 8.12
C VAL A 117 0.10 8.63 6.72
N LEU A 118 0.38 7.78 5.74
CA LEU A 118 0.55 8.17 4.35
C LEU A 118 -0.80 8.16 3.62
N VAL A 119 -1.21 9.31 3.12
CA VAL A 119 -2.41 9.47 2.28
C VAL A 119 -2.01 9.23 0.84
N VAL A 120 -2.30 8.03 0.32
CA VAL A 120 -1.89 7.58 -1.04
C VAL A 120 -3.07 7.65 -2.02
N GLY A 121 -4.29 7.38 -1.54
CA GLY A 121 -5.47 7.37 -2.38
C GLY A 121 -6.76 7.14 -1.61
N PHE A 122 -7.86 7.08 -2.36
CA PHE A 122 -9.22 6.98 -1.81
C PHE A 122 -10.03 5.92 -2.58
N ALA A 123 -9.50 4.70 -2.65
CA ALA A 123 -10.15 3.60 -3.39
C ALA A 123 -11.50 3.18 -2.81
N SER A 124 -11.84 3.58 -1.57
CA SER A 124 -13.18 3.44 -1.01
C SER A 124 -14.22 4.31 -1.72
N GLY A 125 -13.80 5.43 -2.31
CA GLY A 125 -14.64 6.49 -2.85
C GLY A 125 -14.87 7.65 -1.85
N ASP A 126 -14.52 7.44 -0.57
CA ASP A 126 -14.73 8.43 0.49
C ASP A 126 -13.42 9.05 0.96
N ILE A 127 -13.38 10.39 0.96
CA ILE A 127 -12.28 11.16 1.52
C ILE A 127 -12.54 11.30 3.03
N PRO A 128 -11.65 10.76 3.90
CA PRO A 128 -11.87 10.75 5.33
C PRO A 128 -11.87 12.17 5.91
N LYS A 129 -12.84 12.43 6.80
CA LYS A 129 -12.85 13.64 7.62
C LYS A 129 -12.18 13.32 8.95
N VAL A 130 -10.99 13.87 9.16
CA VAL A 130 -10.17 13.53 10.31
C VAL A 130 -10.26 14.63 11.37
N PRO A 131 -10.61 14.28 12.62
CA PRO A 131 -10.43 15.21 13.74
C PRO A 131 -8.92 15.47 13.92
N VAL A 132 -8.45 16.65 13.52
CA VAL A 132 -7.00 16.97 13.52
C VAL A 132 -6.35 16.92 14.90
N ASN A 133 -7.14 17.03 15.98
CA ASN A 133 -6.68 16.84 17.34
C ASN A 133 -6.13 15.42 17.60
N LEU A 134 -6.50 14.41 16.77
CA LEU A 134 -5.93 13.07 16.89
C LEU A 134 -4.44 13.07 16.53
N ALA A 135 -4.02 13.83 15.52
CA ALA A 135 -2.61 13.94 15.18
C ALA A 135 -1.80 14.52 16.33
N LEU A 136 -2.34 15.56 17.00
CA LEU A 136 -1.74 16.15 18.20
C LEU A 136 -1.65 15.13 19.35
N LEU A 137 -2.77 14.47 19.67
CA LEU A 137 -2.83 13.53 20.80
C LEU A 137 -1.97 12.28 20.60
N LYS A 138 -1.83 11.84 19.35
CA LYS A 138 -1.01 10.69 18.95
C LYS A 138 0.46 11.07 18.74
N GLY A 139 0.79 12.37 18.64
CA GLY A 139 2.13 12.83 18.28
C GLY A 139 2.60 12.26 16.97
N CYS A 140 1.71 12.13 15.97
CA CYS A 140 2.01 11.53 14.67
C CYS A 140 1.79 12.53 13.52
N SER A 141 2.25 12.18 12.32
CA SER A 141 2.12 12.99 11.11
C SER A 141 1.13 12.38 10.12
N ILE A 142 0.35 13.21 9.44
CA ILE A 142 -0.43 12.84 8.27
C ILE A 142 0.30 13.39 7.05
N VAL A 143 0.72 12.51 6.12
CA VAL A 143 1.66 12.83 5.05
C VAL A 143 1.05 12.52 3.69
N GLY A 144 0.91 13.52 2.84
CA GLY A 144 0.42 13.34 1.47
C GLY A 144 1.47 12.65 0.58
N VAL A 145 1.00 11.78 -0.30
CA VAL A 145 1.81 11.08 -1.30
C VAL A 145 1.26 11.40 -2.68
N PHE A 146 2.02 12.17 -3.47
CA PHE A 146 1.66 12.46 -4.85
C PHE A 146 2.86 12.24 -5.78
N TRP A 147 3.07 10.97 -6.15
CA TRP A 147 4.18 10.55 -6.99
C TRP A 147 4.23 11.27 -8.33
N GLY A 148 3.08 11.53 -8.98
CA GLY A 148 3.05 12.24 -10.25
C GLY A 148 3.72 13.62 -10.19
N ALA A 149 3.44 14.40 -9.15
CA ALA A 149 4.11 15.69 -8.92
C ALA A 149 5.58 15.51 -8.52
N PHE A 150 5.90 14.51 -7.69
CA PHE A 150 7.29 14.20 -7.32
C PHE A 150 8.13 13.92 -8.57
N ARG A 151 7.67 13.06 -9.46
CA ARG A 151 8.35 12.70 -10.70
C ARG A 151 8.64 13.93 -11.59
N LEU A 152 7.72 14.89 -11.64
CA LEU A 152 7.92 16.11 -12.44
C LEU A 152 8.89 17.10 -11.80
N ASN A 153 8.88 17.21 -10.47
CA ASN A 153 9.68 18.20 -9.75
C ASN A 153 11.05 17.67 -9.32
N TYR A 154 11.20 16.35 -9.19
CA TYR A 154 12.39 15.65 -8.68
C TYR A 154 12.75 14.47 -9.59
N THR A 155 12.88 14.73 -10.89
CA THR A 155 13.08 13.70 -11.93
C THR A 155 14.32 12.84 -11.69
N GLU A 156 15.41 13.44 -11.22
CA GLU A 156 16.67 12.72 -10.95
C GLU A 156 16.50 11.71 -9.80
N GLU A 157 15.86 12.14 -8.69
CA GLU A 157 15.57 11.26 -7.56
C GLU A 157 14.61 10.12 -7.93
N ASP A 158 13.60 10.41 -8.78
CA ASP A 158 12.68 9.39 -9.28
C ASP A 158 13.42 8.38 -10.18
N ASN A 159 14.33 8.84 -11.02
CA ASN A 159 15.18 7.96 -11.83
C ASN A 159 16.07 7.04 -10.97
N GLU A 160 16.66 7.55 -9.89
CA GLU A 160 17.40 6.71 -8.94
C GLU A 160 16.48 5.69 -8.24
N ASN A 161 15.26 6.07 -7.87
CA ASN A 161 14.28 5.12 -7.36
C ASN A 161 14.01 3.99 -8.36
N PHE A 162 13.87 4.30 -9.65
CA PHE A 162 13.66 3.27 -10.67
C PHE A 162 14.87 2.40 -10.93
N LYS A 163 16.10 2.92 -10.84
CA LYS A 163 17.32 2.10 -10.90
C LYS A 163 17.33 1.06 -9.77
N GLU A 164 16.99 1.46 -8.55
CA GLU A 164 16.91 0.58 -7.40
C GLU A 164 15.80 -0.47 -7.56
N LEU A 165 14.60 -0.05 -7.99
CA LEU A 165 13.47 -0.92 -8.24
C LEU A 165 13.78 -1.98 -9.32
N PHE A 166 14.42 -1.59 -10.41
CA PHE A 166 14.83 -2.54 -11.47
C PHE A 166 15.92 -3.48 -10.99
N ALA A 167 16.88 -3.00 -10.19
CA ALA A 167 17.89 -3.88 -9.61
C ALA A 167 17.26 -4.94 -8.68
N TRP A 168 16.25 -4.59 -7.89
CA TRP A 168 15.50 -5.56 -7.07
C TRP A 168 14.68 -6.53 -7.93
N TYR A 169 14.09 -6.03 -9.01
CA TYR A 169 13.34 -6.87 -9.96
C TYR A 169 14.25 -7.91 -10.64
N ASP A 170 15.41 -7.48 -11.15
CA ASP A 170 16.39 -8.36 -11.81
C ASP A 170 16.96 -9.41 -10.85
N GLN A 171 17.03 -9.09 -9.55
CA GLN A 171 17.40 -10.03 -8.48
C GLN A 171 16.25 -10.98 -8.08
N GLY A 172 15.06 -10.86 -8.69
CA GLY A 172 13.88 -11.66 -8.34
C GLY A 172 13.25 -11.30 -6.99
N LYS A 173 13.61 -10.15 -6.40
CA LYS A 173 13.10 -9.66 -5.11
C LYS A 173 11.74 -8.98 -5.24
N LEU A 174 11.41 -8.43 -6.41
CA LEU A 174 10.12 -7.88 -6.74
C LEU A 174 9.44 -8.76 -7.79
N LYS A 175 8.17 -9.09 -7.57
CA LYS A 175 7.39 -9.98 -8.44
C LYS A 175 6.03 -9.35 -8.74
N PRO A 176 5.95 -8.40 -9.69
CA PRO A 176 4.72 -7.68 -10.00
C PRO A 176 3.56 -8.64 -10.27
N PHE A 177 2.58 -8.61 -9.39
CA PHE A 177 1.47 -9.56 -9.45
C PHE A 177 0.39 -9.09 -10.43
N THR A 178 0.05 -9.96 -11.38
CA THR A 178 -1.04 -9.78 -12.34
C THR A 178 -2.04 -10.91 -12.16
N SER A 179 -3.27 -10.59 -11.75
CA SER A 179 -4.29 -11.62 -11.50
C SER A 179 -4.94 -12.11 -12.78
N LYS A 180 -5.16 -11.22 -13.76
CA LYS A 180 -5.84 -11.56 -15.02
C LYS A 180 -5.30 -10.74 -16.18
N THR A 181 -5.31 -11.36 -17.36
CA THR A 181 -5.07 -10.70 -18.65
C THR A 181 -6.35 -10.79 -19.48
N TYR A 182 -6.75 -9.68 -20.08
CA TYR A 182 -7.94 -9.54 -20.93
C TYR A 182 -7.51 -9.17 -22.35
N THR A 183 -8.33 -9.53 -23.33
CA THR A 183 -8.20 -8.97 -24.69
C THR A 183 -8.69 -7.52 -24.71
N LEU A 184 -8.39 -6.78 -25.78
CA LEU A 184 -8.92 -5.42 -25.94
C LEU A 184 -10.46 -5.40 -25.96
N ASN A 185 -11.09 -6.42 -26.58
CA ASN A 185 -12.55 -6.54 -26.64
C ASN A 185 -13.17 -6.78 -25.24
N ASP A 186 -12.43 -7.38 -24.31
CA ASP A 186 -12.86 -7.67 -22.96
C ASP A 186 -12.51 -6.55 -21.96
N ALA A 187 -12.01 -5.41 -22.43
CA ALA A 187 -11.68 -4.26 -21.58
C ALA A 187 -12.84 -3.83 -20.67
N PRO A 188 -14.13 -3.82 -21.10
CA PRO A 188 -15.26 -3.54 -20.21
C PRO A 188 -15.38 -4.51 -19.03
N LEU A 189 -15.04 -5.79 -19.21
CA LEU A 189 -15.03 -6.79 -18.12
C LEU A 189 -13.92 -6.48 -17.11
N ALA A 190 -12.72 -6.10 -17.59
CA ALA A 190 -11.62 -5.69 -16.71
C ALA A 190 -12.01 -4.46 -15.86
N LEU A 191 -12.68 -3.48 -16.45
CA LEU A 191 -13.17 -2.30 -15.73
C LEU A 191 -14.25 -2.65 -14.70
N ASN A 192 -15.14 -3.60 -15.01
CA ASN A 192 -16.12 -4.10 -14.06
C ASN A 192 -15.49 -4.84 -12.89
N ASP A 193 -14.46 -5.66 -13.11
CA ASP A 193 -13.72 -6.33 -12.03
C ASP A 193 -13.04 -5.31 -11.11
N LEU A 194 -12.49 -4.21 -11.64
CA LEU A 194 -11.96 -3.11 -10.85
C LEU A 194 -13.05 -2.40 -10.05
N LYS A 195 -14.17 -2.03 -10.70
CA LYS A 195 -15.31 -1.36 -10.07
C LYS A 195 -15.88 -2.19 -8.91
N ASN A 196 -15.97 -3.49 -9.11
CA ASN A 196 -16.54 -4.44 -8.13
C ASN A 196 -15.49 -4.91 -7.10
N ARG A 197 -14.27 -4.32 -7.10
CA ARG A 197 -13.17 -4.65 -6.17
C ARG A 197 -12.75 -6.12 -6.19
N GLN A 198 -12.94 -6.80 -7.35
CA GLN A 198 -12.57 -8.21 -7.56
C GLN A 198 -11.10 -8.35 -7.98
N ALA A 199 -10.47 -7.28 -8.44
CA ALA A 199 -9.08 -7.29 -8.84
C ALA A 199 -8.14 -7.53 -7.65
N ILE A 200 -7.12 -8.39 -7.88
CA ILE A 200 -5.96 -8.58 -7.02
C ILE A 200 -4.73 -8.14 -7.81
N GLY A 201 -3.90 -7.28 -7.25
CA GLY A 201 -2.76 -6.73 -7.99
C GLY A 201 -3.19 -5.92 -9.21
N LYS A 202 -2.67 -6.28 -10.38
CA LYS A 202 -2.96 -5.59 -11.65
C LYS A 202 -3.77 -6.48 -12.59
N LEU A 203 -4.65 -5.83 -13.36
CA LEU A 203 -5.29 -6.39 -14.54
C LEU A 203 -4.54 -5.87 -15.78
N ILE A 204 -4.29 -6.73 -16.74
CA ILE A 204 -3.59 -6.38 -18.00
C ILE A 204 -4.57 -6.51 -19.16
N ILE A 205 -4.57 -5.52 -20.06
CA ILE A 205 -5.24 -5.60 -21.34
C ILE A 205 -4.16 -5.83 -22.41
N GLN A 206 -4.23 -6.96 -23.07
CA GLN A 206 -3.34 -7.31 -24.19
C GLN A 206 -3.92 -6.73 -25.47
N ILE A 207 -3.19 -5.82 -26.12
CA ILE A 207 -3.64 -5.09 -27.30
C ILE A 207 -3.33 -5.86 -28.59
N SER A 208 -2.24 -6.64 -28.60
CA SER A 208 -1.84 -7.49 -29.72
C SER A 208 -1.45 -8.88 -29.23
N SER A 209 -1.71 -9.90 -30.04
CA SER A 209 -1.21 -11.26 -29.84
C SER A 209 0.28 -11.33 -30.10
#